data_0465a4305f1033da1643201985d1b094
#
_entry.id   0465a4305f1033da1643201985d1b094
#
_cell.length_a   1.000
_cell.length_b   1.000
_cell.length_c   1.000
_cell.angle_alpha   90.00
_cell.angle_beta   90.00
_cell.angle_gamma   90.00
#
_symmetry.space_group_name_H-M   'P 1'
#
loop_
_entity.id
_entity.type
_entity.pdbx_description
1 polymer ?
#
loop_
_entity_poly.entity_id
_entity_poly.type
_entity_poly.pdbx_seq_one_letter_code
_entity_poly.pdbx_strand_id
1 'polypeptide(L)'
;WASDRIKDYTRLRDQFGLGTLAPDATGLPEGSLFRRSIVFAHRGWEPFGRALADGKPTALMTGLMPSGKMHLGHKMLLDQVIAYQRLGTDVFIAVADLEAAATRDLPLDECRDFAVVEYLRHYVALGLEPCQFYFQSERVQVLRLAHQLSHRVNWSKLEALYGFSGSTSLAHATAPLVQAGDILHPQLAEFGGPRPTLVPVGVDQDPHLRLTRDLVAAVRKVRCRQAKDGRIGAFATAGDGTAKLLKDAGKLCAKLGFKKQEMKVDYGALYLDDVHPADVEHIDAALAYVDASH
;
A
#
# COMPACT_ATOMS: atom_id res chain seq x y z
N TRP A 1 0.09 -1.09 21.60
CA TRP A 1 -0.20 0.30 21.21
C TRP A 1 -1.50 0.69 21.90
N ALA A 2 -1.45 1.47 22.97
CA ALA A 2 -2.62 2.05 23.59
C ALA A 2 -3.07 3.22 22.69
N SER A 3 -4.31 3.21 22.25
CA SER A 3 -4.93 4.35 21.60
C SER A 3 -5.18 5.42 22.68
N ASP A 4 -4.17 6.24 22.96
CA ASP A 4 -4.40 7.48 23.68
C ASP A 4 -5.44 8.29 22.89
N ARG A 5 -6.43 8.86 23.60
CA ARG A 5 -7.47 9.67 22.99
C ARG A 5 -6.82 10.81 22.20
N ILE A 6 -6.84 10.72 20.89
CA ILE A 6 -6.35 11.76 20.00
C ILE A 6 -7.18 13.01 20.24
N LYS A 7 -6.59 14.01 20.86
CA LYS A 7 -7.27 15.26 21.20
C LYS A 7 -7.19 16.29 20.06
N ASP A 8 -6.22 16.13 19.15
CA ASP A 8 -5.98 17.10 18.08
C ASP A 8 -5.50 16.38 16.80
N TYR A 9 -6.43 16.18 15.88
CA TYR A 9 -6.17 15.56 14.58
C TYR A 9 -5.31 16.43 13.65
N THR A 10 -5.36 17.75 13.80
CA THR A 10 -4.55 18.69 13.00
C THR A 10 -3.09 18.54 13.37
N ARG A 11 -2.78 18.55 14.65
CA ARG A 11 -1.43 18.32 15.16
C ARG A 11 -0.88 16.96 14.71
N LEU A 12 -1.69 15.91 14.77
CA LEU A 12 -1.30 14.57 14.35
C LEU A 12 -0.98 14.52 12.86
N ARG A 13 -1.85 15.09 12.01
CA ARG A 13 -1.63 15.21 10.57
C ARG A 13 -0.30 15.88 10.27
N ASP A 14 -0.01 17.00 10.92
CA ASP A 14 1.20 17.78 10.70
C ASP A 14 2.45 17.03 11.20
N GLN A 15 2.36 16.36 12.35
CA GLN A 15 3.45 15.53 12.88
C GLN A 15 3.81 14.36 11.97
N PHE A 16 2.82 13.75 11.30
CA PHE A 16 3.04 12.62 10.40
C PHE A 16 3.22 13.04 8.93
N GLY A 17 3.16 14.34 8.62
CA GLY A 17 3.28 14.85 7.25
C GLY A 17 2.20 14.30 6.32
N LEU A 18 0.96 14.23 6.81
CA LEU A 18 -0.18 13.75 6.04
C LEU A 18 -0.82 14.89 5.25
N GLY A 19 -1.27 14.59 4.02
CA GLY A 19 -2.13 15.50 3.25
C GLY A 19 -3.54 15.57 3.85
N THR A 20 -4.20 16.72 3.73
CA THR A 20 -5.62 16.86 4.10
C THR A 20 -6.49 16.30 2.99
N LEU A 21 -7.42 15.43 3.32
CA LEU A 21 -8.43 14.97 2.37
C LEU A 21 -9.61 15.95 2.37
N ALA A 22 -9.71 16.74 1.30
CA ALA A 22 -10.82 17.68 1.14
C ALA A 22 -12.13 16.93 0.86
N PRO A 23 -13.29 17.38 1.39
CA PRO A 23 -14.58 16.70 1.17
C PRO A 23 -15.03 16.62 -0.30
N ASP A 24 -14.46 17.48 -1.16
CA ASP A 24 -14.69 17.55 -2.60
C ASP A 24 -13.56 16.95 -3.44
N ALA A 25 -12.65 16.20 -2.81
CA ALA A 25 -11.53 15.57 -3.52
C ALA A 25 -12.02 14.62 -4.62
N THR A 26 -11.41 14.69 -5.78
CA THR A 26 -11.74 13.85 -6.95
C THR A 26 -11.72 12.36 -6.59
N GLY A 27 -12.79 11.64 -6.95
CA GLY A 27 -12.93 10.20 -6.71
C GLY A 27 -13.34 9.85 -5.27
N LEU A 28 -13.67 10.82 -4.43
CA LEU A 28 -14.16 10.57 -3.08
C LEU A 28 -15.62 10.10 -3.12
N PRO A 29 -15.98 9.00 -2.42
CA PRO A 29 -17.35 8.53 -2.37
C PRO A 29 -18.26 9.52 -1.65
N GLU A 30 -19.54 9.53 -2.01
CA GLU A 30 -20.55 10.19 -1.22
C GLU A 30 -20.78 9.45 0.11
N GLY A 31 -20.97 10.19 1.19
CA GLY A 31 -21.26 9.60 2.49
C GLY A 31 -20.96 10.50 3.68
N SER A 32 -21.51 10.16 4.82
CA SER A 32 -21.34 10.95 6.06
C SER A 32 -19.90 10.95 6.57
N LEU A 33 -19.15 9.86 6.37
CA LEU A 33 -17.74 9.74 6.80
C LEU A 33 -16.85 10.76 6.09
N PHE A 34 -17.10 10.99 4.80
CA PHE A 34 -16.34 11.92 3.97
C PHE A 34 -16.80 13.36 4.17
N ARG A 35 -18.12 13.62 4.08
CA ARG A 35 -18.69 14.97 4.28
C ARG A 35 -18.40 15.57 5.65
N ARG A 36 -18.28 14.75 6.69
CA ARG A 36 -17.97 15.18 8.06
C ARG A 36 -16.47 15.14 8.37
N SER A 37 -15.63 14.91 7.36
CA SER A 37 -14.17 14.80 7.51
C SER A 37 -13.75 13.82 8.61
N ILE A 38 -14.48 12.70 8.77
CA ILE A 38 -14.07 11.60 9.65
C ILE A 38 -12.88 10.89 9.00
N VAL A 39 -12.93 10.72 7.68
CA VAL A 39 -11.77 10.42 6.85
C VAL A 39 -11.11 11.77 6.54
N PHE A 40 -10.04 12.12 7.24
CA PHE A 40 -9.53 13.49 7.31
C PHE A 40 -8.15 13.68 6.67
N ALA A 41 -7.41 12.61 6.44
CA ALA A 41 -6.04 12.70 5.96
C ALA A 41 -5.68 11.55 5.03
N HIS A 42 -4.63 11.76 4.22
CA HIS A 42 -4.14 10.77 3.26
C HIS A 42 -2.63 10.83 3.06
N ARG A 43 -2.08 9.76 2.46
CA ARG A 43 -0.75 9.71 1.87
C ARG A 43 -0.86 9.35 0.39
N GLY A 44 -0.83 10.37 -0.48
CA GLY A 44 -0.86 10.17 -1.95
C GLY A 44 -2.25 9.71 -2.44
N TRP A 45 -3.28 10.47 -2.14
CA TRP A 45 -4.65 10.23 -2.62
C TRP A 45 -4.80 10.39 -4.14
N GLU A 46 -4.12 11.37 -4.72
CA GLU A 46 -4.37 11.89 -6.07
C GLU A 46 -4.30 10.83 -7.18
N PRO A 47 -3.33 9.89 -7.19
CA PRO A 47 -3.30 8.84 -8.22
C PRO A 47 -4.49 7.89 -8.14
N PHE A 48 -4.93 7.54 -6.93
CA PHE A 48 -6.09 6.68 -6.70
C PHE A 48 -7.38 7.39 -7.08
N GLY A 49 -7.61 8.60 -6.56
CA GLY A 49 -8.82 9.38 -6.80
C GLY A 49 -9.02 9.69 -8.29
N ARG A 50 -7.97 10.05 -9.01
CA ARG A 50 -8.03 10.25 -10.47
C ARG A 50 -8.33 8.96 -11.22
N ALA A 51 -7.65 7.85 -10.89
CA ALA A 51 -7.92 6.57 -11.54
C ALA A 51 -9.36 6.13 -11.35
N LEU A 52 -9.90 6.30 -10.14
CA LEU A 52 -11.29 5.97 -9.83
C LEU A 52 -12.27 6.86 -10.63
N ALA A 53 -12.04 8.18 -10.65
CA ALA A 53 -12.87 9.12 -11.41
C ALA A 53 -12.82 8.87 -12.94
N ASP A 54 -11.66 8.41 -13.46
CA ASP A 54 -11.48 8.05 -14.86
C ASP A 54 -12.04 6.66 -15.20
N GLY A 55 -12.64 5.93 -14.26
CA GLY A 55 -13.11 4.55 -14.46
C GLY A 55 -11.99 3.54 -14.72
N LYS A 56 -10.76 3.83 -14.30
CA LYS A 56 -9.61 2.92 -14.43
C LYS A 56 -9.60 1.90 -13.29
N PRO A 57 -9.00 0.72 -13.51
CA PRO A 57 -8.89 -0.30 -12.46
C PRO A 57 -8.20 0.26 -11.21
N THR A 58 -8.82 0.06 -10.06
CA THR A 58 -8.29 0.40 -8.73
C THR A 58 -8.45 -0.78 -7.78
N ALA A 59 -7.68 -0.83 -6.71
CA ALA A 59 -7.84 -1.80 -5.64
C ALA A 59 -7.94 -1.11 -4.28
N LEU A 60 -8.62 -1.75 -3.36
CA LEU A 60 -8.64 -1.39 -1.95
C LEU A 60 -8.17 -2.59 -1.13
N MET A 61 -7.21 -2.37 -0.26
CA MET A 61 -6.69 -3.40 0.64
C MET A 61 -6.90 -2.98 2.09
N THR A 62 -7.49 -3.86 2.88
CA THR A 62 -7.60 -3.69 4.33
C THR A 62 -7.44 -5.04 5.03
N GLY A 63 -7.27 -5.01 6.35
CA GLY A 63 -7.13 -6.20 7.17
C GLY A 63 -7.99 -6.14 8.42
N LEU A 64 -8.21 -7.30 9.00
CA LEU A 64 -8.80 -7.45 10.33
C LEU A 64 -8.02 -8.48 11.14
N MET A 65 -7.82 -8.21 12.42
CA MET A 65 -7.30 -9.20 13.36
C MET A 65 -8.48 -9.84 14.11
N PRO A 66 -8.68 -11.17 14.00
CA PRO A 66 -9.83 -11.85 14.62
C PRO A 66 -9.60 -12.06 16.11
N SER A 67 -9.52 -10.98 16.90
CA SER A 67 -9.14 -11.03 18.32
C SER A 67 -10.18 -10.45 19.28
N GLY A 68 -11.35 -10.05 18.79
CA GLY A 68 -12.41 -9.46 19.61
C GLY A 68 -13.70 -9.26 18.82
N LYS A 69 -14.79 -8.93 19.50
CA LYS A 69 -16.08 -8.68 18.83
C LYS A 69 -16.03 -7.46 17.94
N MET A 70 -16.81 -7.52 16.85
CA MET A 70 -17.00 -6.37 15.97
C MET A 70 -17.59 -5.18 16.74
N HIS A 71 -17.09 -3.99 16.47
CA HIS A 71 -17.55 -2.74 17.08
C HIS A 71 -17.64 -1.61 16.05
N LEU A 72 -18.11 -0.44 16.47
CA LEU A 72 -18.33 0.71 15.57
C LEU A 72 -17.07 1.15 14.80
N GLY A 73 -15.87 0.98 15.38
CA GLY A 73 -14.62 1.27 14.66
C GLY A 73 -14.44 0.38 13.43
N HIS A 74 -14.70 -0.91 13.55
CA HIS A 74 -14.70 -1.84 12.40
C HIS A 74 -15.77 -1.46 11.37
N LYS A 75 -16.97 -1.09 11.84
CA LYS A 75 -18.04 -0.64 10.95
C LYS A 75 -17.64 0.62 10.15
N MET A 76 -17.01 1.60 10.79
CA MET A 76 -16.56 2.82 10.12
C MET A 76 -15.53 2.52 9.00
N LEU A 77 -14.64 1.55 9.22
CA LEU A 77 -13.72 1.09 8.20
C LEU A 77 -14.47 0.37 7.08
N LEU A 78 -15.37 -0.54 7.43
CA LEU A 78 -16.17 -1.29 6.46
C LEU A 78 -17.08 -0.39 5.62
N ASP A 79 -17.67 0.65 6.20
CA ASP A 79 -18.48 1.63 5.46
C ASP A 79 -17.64 2.32 4.35
N GLN A 80 -16.35 2.58 4.59
CA GLN A 80 -15.44 3.08 3.55
C GLN A 80 -15.22 2.02 2.47
N VAL A 81 -14.93 0.79 2.87
CA VAL A 81 -14.70 -0.35 1.94
C VAL A 81 -15.90 -0.51 1.00
N ILE A 82 -17.11 -0.58 1.55
CA ILE A 82 -18.35 -0.72 0.78
C ILE A 82 -18.57 0.48 -0.15
N ALA A 83 -18.27 1.70 0.32
CA ALA A 83 -18.43 2.90 -0.49
C ALA A 83 -17.52 2.86 -1.75
N TYR A 84 -16.26 2.45 -1.60
CA TYR A 84 -15.34 2.29 -2.75
C TYR A 84 -15.67 1.09 -3.62
N GLN A 85 -16.13 -0.03 -3.03
CA GLN A 85 -16.57 -1.20 -3.79
C GLN A 85 -17.72 -0.84 -4.75
N ARG A 86 -18.69 -0.05 -4.29
CA ARG A 86 -19.80 0.46 -5.12
C ARG A 86 -19.36 1.36 -6.27
N LEU A 87 -18.19 1.96 -6.18
CA LEU A 87 -17.57 2.73 -7.25
C LEU A 87 -16.72 1.87 -8.20
N GLY A 88 -16.73 0.54 -8.05
CA GLY A 88 -16.03 -0.41 -8.91
C GLY A 88 -14.59 -0.69 -8.50
N THR A 89 -14.18 -0.36 -7.27
CA THR A 89 -12.87 -0.72 -6.75
C THR A 89 -12.85 -2.20 -6.33
N ASP A 90 -11.85 -2.97 -6.77
CA ASP A 90 -11.64 -4.35 -6.33
C ASP A 90 -11.18 -4.38 -4.88
N VAL A 91 -11.87 -5.15 -4.04
CA VAL A 91 -11.65 -5.18 -2.60
C VAL A 91 -10.89 -6.43 -2.18
N PHE A 92 -9.88 -6.24 -1.34
CA PHE A 92 -9.08 -7.27 -0.70
C PHE A 92 -9.16 -7.09 0.82
N ILE A 93 -9.59 -8.12 1.53
CA ILE A 93 -9.69 -8.13 3.00
C ILE A 93 -8.87 -9.29 3.54
N ALA A 94 -7.77 -8.99 4.21
CA ALA A 94 -6.94 -9.97 4.89
C ALA A 94 -7.48 -10.27 6.28
N VAL A 95 -7.61 -11.53 6.63
CA VAL A 95 -7.70 -11.97 8.02
C VAL A 95 -6.29 -12.20 8.55
N ALA A 96 -5.89 -11.38 9.52
CA ALA A 96 -4.55 -11.42 10.13
C ALA A 96 -4.47 -12.56 11.19
N ASP A 97 -4.69 -13.79 10.75
CA ASP A 97 -4.66 -14.98 11.59
C ASP A 97 -3.24 -15.33 12.08
N LEU A 98 -2.21 -15.10 11.23
CA LEU A 98 -0.81 -15.26 11.63
C LEU A 98 -0.39 -14.25 12.70
N GLU A 99 -0.85 -12.99 12.57
CA GLU A 99 -0.58 -11.97 13.57
C GLU A 99 -1.33 -12.25 14.88
N ALA A 100 -2.59 -12.71 14.81
CA ALA A 100 -3.37 -13.10 15.96
C ALA A 100 -2.72 -14.27 16.71
N ALA A 101 -2.24 -15.29 15.99
CA ALA A 101 -1.49 -16.39 16.57
C ALA A 101 -0.19 -15.93 17.25
N ALA A 102 0.57 -15.04 16.59
CA ALA A 102 1.85 -14.55 17.09
C ALA A 102 1.73 -13.61 18.30
N THR A 103 0.64 -12.84 18.43
CA THR A 103 0.51 -11.75 19.41
C THR A 103 -0.54 -12.03 20.49
N ARG A 104 -1.48 -12.96 20.24
CA ARG A 104 -2.59 -13.29 21.13
C ARG A 104 -2.61 -14.77 21.53
N ASP A 105 -1.67 -15.57 21.04
CA ASP A 105 -1.57 -17.01 21.27
C ASP A 105 -2.87 -17.77 20.91
N LEU A 106 -3.52 -17.32 19.82
CA LEU A 106 -4.75 -17.91 19.32
C LEU A 106 -4.43 -18.98 18.27
N PRO A 107 -5.00 -20.20 18.40
CA PRO A 107 -4.89 -21.22 17.36
C PRO A 107 -5.46 -20.74 16.02
N LEU A 108 -4.82 -21.11 14.91
CA LEU A 108 -5.25 -20.66 13.57
C LEU A 108 -6.69 -21.05 13.24
N ASP A 109 -7.11 -22.25 13.63
CA ASP A 109 -8.48 -22.73 13.39
C ASP A 109 -9.51 -21.89 14.15
N GLU A 110 -9.22 -21.51 15.40
CA GLU A 110 -10.08 -20.63 16.18
C GLU A 110 -10.15 -19.23 15.58
N CYS A 111 -9.02 -18.71 15.07
CA CYS A 111 -8.98 -17.44 14.33
C CYS A 111 -9.88 -17.48 13.10
N ARG A 112 -9.89 -18.62 12.37
CA ARG A 112 -10.73 -18.82 11.19
C ARG A 112 -12.21 -18.78 11.53
N ASP A 113 -12.61 -19.62 12.45
CA ASP A 113 -14.02 -19.73 12.86
C ASP A 113 -14.53 -18.38 13.37
N PHE A 114 -13.73 -17.71 14.17
CA PHE A 114 -14.07 -16.41 14.71
C PHE A 114 -14.17 -15.33 13.62
N ALA A 115 -13.23 -15.31 12.67
CA ALA A 115 -13.26 -14.36 11.55
C ALA A 115 -14.50 -14.55 10.68
N VAL A 116 -14.92 -15.78 10.43
CA VAL A 116 -16.11 -16.08 9.62
C VAL A 116 -17.39 -15.71 10.38
N VAL A 117 -17.52 -16.19 11.63
CA VAL A 117 -18.76 -16.04 12.41
C VAL A 117 -18.95 -14.60 12.88
N GLU A 118 -17.89 -13.94 13.37
CA GLU A 118 -17.99 -12.62 13.98
C GLU A 118 -17.80 -11.49 12.95
N TYR A 119 -16.88 -11.63 11.98
CA TYR A 119 -16.57 -10.52 11.07
C TYR A 119 -17.23 -10.68 9.70
N LEU A 120 -16.96 -11.75 8.97
CA LEU A 120 -17.45 -11.90 7.59
C LEU A 120 -18.98 -11.87 7.55
N ARG A 121 -19.62 -12.55 8.47
CA ARG A 121 -21.08 -12.56 8.58
C ARG A 121 -21.67 -11.17 8.80
N HIS A 122 -21.06 -10.35 9.68
CA HIS A 122 -21.48 -8.99 9.90
C HIS A 122 -21.16 -8.08 8.70
N TYR A 123 -20.03 -8.31 8.02
CA TYR A 123 -19.63 -7.54 6.84
C TYR A 123 -20.64 -7.74 5.69
N VAL A 124 -21.03 -8.97 5.44
CA VAL A 124 -22.09 -9.30 4.46
C VAL A 124 -23.43 -8.68 4.87
N ALA A 125 -23.82 -8.78 6.15
CA ALA A 125 -25.05 -8.17 6.65
C ALA A 125 -25.08 -6.64 6.53
N LEU A 126 -23.91 -5.97 6.53
CA LEU A 126 -23.77 -4.53 6.35
C LEU A 126 -23.69 -4.12 4.87
N GLY A 127 -23.63 -5.09 3.95
CA GLY A 127 -23.69 -4.85 2.51
C GLY A 127 -22.35 -5.00 1.78
N LEU A 128 -21.36 -5.70 2.36
CA LEU A 128 -20.17 -6.08 1.61
C LEU A 128 -20.56 -7.07 0.51
N GLU A 129 -20.23 -6.74 -0.72
CA GLU A 129 -20.41 -7.62 -1.87
C GLU A 129 -19.23 -8.59 -2.02
N PRO A 130 -19.32 -9.64 -2.87
CA PRO A 130 -18.25 -10.59 -3.09
C PRO A 130 -16.91 -9.91 -3.39
N CYS A 131 -15.86 -10.33 -2.68
CA CYS A 131 -14.52 -9.75 -2.78
C CYS A 131 -13.44 -10.78 -2.46
N GLN A 132 -12.17 -10.40 -2.53
CA GLN A 132 -11.04 -11.22 -2.08
C GLN A 132 -10.95 -11.18 -0.54
N PHE A 133 -11.73 -12.02 0.13
CA PHE A 133 -11.60 -12.25 1.57
C PHE A 133 -10.71 -13.48 1.79
N TYR A 134 -9.58 -13.34 2.48
CA TYR A 134 -8.59 -14.41 2.59
C TYR A 134 -7.88 -14.42 3.95
N PHE A 135 -7.29 -15.56 4.30
CA PHE A 135 -6.47 -15.75 5.48
C PHE A 135 -4.99 -15.58 5.10
N GLN A 136 -4.22 -14.86 5.92
CA GLN A 136 -2.78 -14.68 5.69
C GLN A 136 -2.04 -16.03 5.60
N SER A 137 -2.40 -16.98 6.47
CA SER A 137 -1.80 -18.33 6.50
C SER A 137 -1.99 -19.12 5.21
N GLU A 138 -2.99 -18.81 4.39
CA GLU A 138 -3.28 -19.50 3.14
C GLU A 138 -2.86 -18.72 1.89
N ARG A 139 -2.56 -17.43 2.00
CA ARG A 139 -2.17 -16.59 0.88
C ARG A 139 -0.66 -16.65 0.64
N VAL A 140 -0.21 -17.66 -0.10
CA VAL A 140 1.21 -17.91 -0.38
C VAL A 140 1.93 -16.70 -0.98
N GLN A 141 1.25 -15.89 -1.80
CA GLN A 141 1.81 -14.69 -2.42
C GLN A 141 2.20 -13.65 -1.35
N VAL A 142 1.39 -13.48 -0.33
CA VAL A 142 1.68 -12.57 0.79
C VAL A 142 2.94 -13.04 1.53
N LEU A 143 3.04 -14.33 1.83
CA LEU A 143 4.19 -14.89 2.53
C LEU A 143 5.48 -14.80 1.69
N ARG A 144 5.39 -15.02 0.37
CA ARG A 144 6.52 -14.83 -0.56
C ARG A 144 7.00 -13.39 -0.59
N LEU A 145 6.08 -12.42 -0.69
CA LEU A 145 6.40 -11.00 -0.62
C LEU A 145 7.04 -10.64 0.71
N ALA A 146 6.46 -11.07 1.84
CA ALA A 146 7.00 -10.84 3.18
C ALA A 146 8.46 -11.33 3.28
N HIS A 147 8.74 -12.54 2.78
CA HIS A 147 10.08 -13.10 2.77
C HIS A 147 11.04 -12.29 1.87
N GLN A 148 10.62 -11.91 0.66
CA GLN A 148 11.43 -11.09 -0.24
C GLN A 148 11.74 -9.72 0.37
N LEU A 149 10.76 -9.08 1.00
CA LEU A 149 10.92 -7.78 1.64
C LEU A 149 11.81 -7.84 2.89
N SER A 150 11.87 -8.98 3.58
CA SER A 150 12.69 -9.16 4.80
C SER A 150 14.17 -8.88 4.57
N HIS A 151 14.69 -9.08 3.35
CA HIS A 151 16.08 -8.72 2.99
C HIS A 151 16.38 -7.21 3.11
N ARG A 152 15.38 -6.35 3.22
CA ARG A 152 15.51 -4.89 3.31
C ARG A 152 15.23 -4.34 4.71
N VAL A 153 15.01 -5.22 5.68
CA VAL A 153 14.74 -4.87 7.06
C VAL A 153 15.76 -5.53 7.97
N ASN A 154 16.32 -4.76 8.88
CA ASN A 154 17.13 -5.26 9.97
C ASN A 154 16.43 -5.07 11.32
N TRP A 155 16.98 -5.71 12.36
CA TRP A 155 16.41 -5.65 13.70
C TRP A 155 16.29 -4.22 14.23
N SER A 156 17.33 -3.40 14.04
CA SER A 156 17.33 -2.01 14.51
C SER A 156 16.21 -1.17 13.91
N LYS A 157 15.81 -1.45 12.65
CA LYS A 157 14.67 -0.78 12.02
C LYS A 157 13.35 -1.19 12.66
N LEU A 158 13.18 -2.46 12.97
CA LEU A 158 11.98 -2.96 13.67
C LEU A 158 11.92 -2.43 15.11
N GLU A 159 13.04 -2.41 15.81
CA GLU A 159 13.16 -1.82 17.15
C GLU A 159 12.74 -0.34 17.14
N ALA A 160 13.27 0.45 16.21
CA ALA A 160 12.97 1.88 16.08
C ALA A 160 11.50 2.16 15.73
N LEU A 161 10.85 1.32 14.89
CA LEU A 161 9.49 1.53 14.44
C LEU A 161 8.43 0.97 15.40
N TYR A 162 8.72 -0.16 16.04
CA TYR A 162 7.74 -0.93 16.81
C TYR A 162 8.11 -1.11 18.28
N GLY A 163 9.30 -0.68 18.68
CA GLY A 163 9.78 -0.89 20.05
C GLY A 163 10.11 -2.35 20.36
N PHE A 164 10.40 -3.17 19.33
CA PHE A 164 10.78 -4.56 19.54
C PHE A 164 12.09 -4.67 20.32
N SER A 165 12.24 -5.73 21.07
CA SER A 165 13.40 -5.99 21.93
C SER A 165 13.91 -7.41 21.71
N GLY A 166 15.01 -7.76 22.33
CA GLY A 166 15.56 -9.12 22.28
C GLY A 166 14.62 -10.22 22.79
N SER A 167 13.56 -9.86 23.54
CA SER A 167 12.51 -10.78 24.01
C SER A 167 11.34 -10.92 23.04
N THR A 168 11.28 -10.13 21.97
CA THR A 168 10.21 -10.24 20.96
C THR A 168 10.38 -11.53 20.16
N SER A 169 9.32 -12.34 20.07
CA SER A 169 9.36 -13.58 19.29
C SER A 169 9.56 -13.27 17.79
N LEU A 170 10.17 -14.20 17.06
CA LEU A 170 10.35 -14.07 15.60
C LEU A 170 9.00 -13.97 14.88
N ALA A 171 8.00 -14.71 15.31
CA ALA A 171 6.65 -14.64 14.75
C ALA A 171 6.07 -13.21 14.87
N HIS A 172 6.19 -12.59 16.04
CA HIS A 172 5.76 -11.21 16.23
C HIS A 172 6.61 -10.21 15.42
N ALA A 173 7.92 -10.43 15.35
CA ALA A 173 8.83 -9.56 14.59
C ALA A 173 8.60 -9.63 13.07
N THR A 174 8.05 -10.74 12.55
CA THR A 174 7.71 -10.86 11.12
C THR A 174 6.33 -10.35 10.75
N ALA A 175 5.42 -10.13 11.71
CA ALA A 175 4.06 -9.66 11.44
C ALA A 175 3.99 -8.37 10.59
N PRO A 176 4.83 -7.32 10.82
CA PRO A 176 4.85 -6.14 9.96
C PRO A 176 5.26 -6.42 8.51
N LEU A 177 6.06 -7.46 8.27
CA LEU A 177 6.47 -7.86 6.93
C LEU A 177 5.34 -8.61 6.21
N VAL A 178 4.59 -9.44 6.93
CA VAL A 178 3.39 -10.12 6.40
C VAL A 178 2.35 -9.06 6.04
N GLN A 179 2.12 -8.06 6.89
CA GLN A 179 1.22 -6.95 6.58
C GLN A 179 1.69 -6.14 5.35
N ALA A 180 3.00 -5.91 5.20
CA ALA A 180 3.54 -5.28 3.99
C ALA A 180 3.27 -6.15 2.74
N GLY A 181 3.37 -7.48 2.87
CA GLY A 181 2.97 -8.44 1.85
C GLY A 181 1.49 -8.31 1.49
N ASP A 182 0.58 -8.20 2.48
CA ASP A 182 -0.84 -7.95 2.26
C ASP A 182 -1.09 -6.67 1.47
N ILE A 183 -0.44 -5.58 1.86
CA ILE A 183 -0.60 -4.27 1.20
C ILE A 183 -0.14 -4.32 -0.27
N LEU A 184 0.88 -5.11 -0.56
CA LEU A 184 1.52 -5.13 -1.87
C LEU A 184 1.01 -6.22 -2.82
N HIS A 185 0.42 -7.32 -2.32
CA HIS A 185 0.02 -8.41 -3.22
C HIS A 185 -1.06 -8.02 -4.26
N PRO A 186 -1.97 -7.03 -4.03
CA PRO A 186 -2.88 -6.57 -5.08
C PRO A 186 -2.17 -5.95 -6.30
N GLN A 187 -0.85 -5.64 -6.18
CA GLN A 187 -0.01 -5.16 -7.28
C GLN A 187 0.47 -6.27 -8.22
N LEU A 188 0.37 -7.52 -7.80
CA LEU A 188 0.78 -8.66 -8.63
C LEU A 188 -0.17 -8.86 -9.81
N ALA A 189 0.38 -9.26 -10.97
CA ALA A 189 -0.39 -9.44 -12.20
C ALA A 189 -1.53 -10.46 -12.05
N GLU A 190 -1.34 -11.50 -11.24
CA GLU A 190 -2.37 -12.52 -10.94
C GLU A 190 -3.58 -11.98 -10.19
N PHE A 191 -3.46 -10.79 -9.57
CA PHE A 191 -4.56 -10.08 -8.90
C PHE A 191 -5.00 -8.81 -9.65
N GLY A 192 -4.62 -8.68 -10.92
CA GLY A 192 -5.00 -7.55 -11.77
C GLY A 192 -4.13 -6.30 -11.61
N GLY A 193 -3.00 -6.39 -10.89
CA GLY A 193 -2.03 -5.31 -10.76
C GLY A 193 -1.10 -5.16 -11.97
N PRO A 194 -0.26 -4.13 -12.00
CA PRO A 194 -0.18 -3.02 -11.04
C PRO A 194 -1.29 -1.97 -11.24
N ARG A 195 -1.81 -1.44 -10.14
CA ARG A 195 -2.87 -0.41 -10.16
C ARG A 195 -2.87 0.41 -8.87
N PRO A 196 -3.41 1.65 -8.86
CA PRO A 196 -3.56 2.41 -7.62
C PRO A 196 -4.33 1.62 -6.58
N THR A 197 -3.74 1.47 -5.39
CA THR A 197 -4.33 0.71 -4.29
C THR A 197 -4.50 1.61 -3.08
N LEU A 198 -5.74 1.71 -2.60
CA LEU A 198 -6.09 2.42 -1.39
C LEU A 198 -5.97 1.48 -0.18
N VAL A 199 -5.40 1.97 0.91
CA VAL A 199 -5.32 1.24 2.18
C VAL A 199 -5.98 2.10 3.27
N PRO A 200 -7.29 1.97 3.50
CA PRO A 200 -7.98 2.70 4.56
C PRO A 200 -7.60 2.10 5.91
N VAL A 201 -7.12 2.93 6.83
CA VAL A 201 -6.62 2.50 8.14
C VAL A 201 -6.89 3.53 9.22
N GLY A 202 -6.82 3.09 10.47
CA GLY A 202 -6.69 4.00 11.61
C GLY A 202 -5.28 4.62 11.68
N VAL A 203 -5.16 5.70 12.43
CA VAL A 203 -3.90 6.44 12.57
C VAL A 203 -2.79 5.59 13.20
N ASP A 204 -3.15 4.66 14.06
CA ASP A 204 -2.26 3.68 14.70
C ASP A 204 -1.52 2.80 13.69
N GLN A 205 -2.05 2.65 12.46
CA GLN A 205 -1.46 1.86 11.38
C GLN A 205 -0.47 2.64 10.51
N ASP A 206 -0.25 3.95 10.74
CA ASP A 206 0.70 4.75 9.96
C ASP A 206 2.13 4.19 9.94
N PRO A 207 2.69 3.64 11.03
CA PRO A 207 4.02 3.00 10.99
C PRO A 207 4.14 1.88 9.96
N HIS A 208 3.09 1.07 9.79
CA HIS A 208 3.07 -0.03 8.81
C HIS A 208 3.02 0.49 7.38
N LEU A 209 2.26 1.54 7.12
CA LEU A 209 2.23 2.20 5.80
C LEU A 209 3.57 2.82 5.45
N ARG A 210 4.23 3.45 6.42
CA ARG A 210 5.58 4.02 6.25
C ARG A 210 6.60 2.94 5.97
N LEU A 211 6.62 1.86 6.77
CA LEU A 211 7.50 0.72 6.53
C LEU A 211 7.29 0.17 5.11
N THR A 212 6.03 -0.08 4.70
CA THR A 212 5.73 -0.62 3.37
C THR A 212 6.24 0.29 2.27
N ARG A 213 6.04 1.62 2.36
CA ARG A 213 6.56 2.60 1.40
C ARG A 213 8.09 2.59 1.33
N ASP A 214 8.75 2.53 2.47
CA ASP A 214 10.22 2.41 2.55
C ASP A 214 10.71 1.13 1.88
N LEU A 215 10.01 0.02 2.09
CA LEU A 215 10.36 -1.27 1.48
C LEU A 215 10.19 -1.24 -0.03
N VAL A 216 9.08 -0.72 -0.53
CA VAL A 216 8.88 -0.49 -1.97
C VAL A 216 10.01 0.38 -2.52
N ALA A 217 10.33 1.47 -1.83
CA ALA A 217 11.43 2.33 -2.22
C ALA A 217 12.77 1.58 -2.27
N ALA A 218 13.04 0.68 -1.34
CA ALA A 218 14.30 -0.07 -1.26
C ALA A 218 14.42 -1.20 -2.30
N VAL A 219 13.30 -1.74 -2.79
CA VAL A 219 13.29 -2.83 -3.80
C VAL A 219 13.12 -2.35 -5.23
N ARG A 220 12.83 -1.06 -5.43
CA ARG A 220 12.66 -0.49 -6.77
C ARG A 220 13.92 -0.66 -7.61
N LYS A 221 13.72 -1.17 -8.83
CA LYS A 221 14.78 -1.39 -9.82
C LYS A 221 15.01 -0.19 -10.74
N VAL A 222 14.00 0.66 -10.94
CA VAL A 222 14.11 1.87 -11.76
C VAL A 222 13.57 3.10 -11.02
N ARG A 223 14.29 4.22 -11.12
CA ARG A 223 13.90 5.50 -10.51
C ARG A 223 14.15 6.67 -11.42
N CYS A 224 13.25 7.64 -11.43
CA CYS A 224 13.50 8.94 -12.04
C CYS A 224 14.22 9.85 -11.06
N ARG A 225 15.30 10.45 -11.52
CA ARG A 225 16.06 11.46 -10.75
C ARG A 225 16.88 12.35 -11.65
N GLN A 226 17.32 13.46 -11.10
CA GLN A 226 18.35 14.27 -11.73
C GLN A 226 19.73 13.66 -11.48
N ALA A 227 20.53 13.52 -12.54
CA ALA A 227 21.90 13.07 -12.49
C ALA A 227 22.84 14.20 -12.03
N LYS A 228 24.09 13.87 -11.71
CA LYS A 228 25.10 14.85 -11.27
C LYS A 228 25.44 15.88 -12.35
N ASP A 229 25.26 15.55 -13.62
CA ASP A 229 25.46 16.41 -14.77
C ASP A 229 24.23 17.31 -15.09
N GLY A 230 23.20 17.26 -14.23
CA GLY A 230 21.99 18.06 -14.37
C GLY A 230 20.91 17.43 -15.25
N ARG A 231 21.19 16.35 -16.00
CA ARG A 231 20.20 15.67 -16.84
C ARG A 231 19.20 14.89 -15.98
N ILE A 232 17.96 14.87 -16.41
CA ILE A 232 16.91 14.04 -15.78
C ILE A 232 16.78 12.74 -16.55
N GLY A 233 16.55 11.63 -15.84
CA GLY A 233 16.39 10.34 -16.49
C GLY A 233 15.87 9.26 -15.54
N ALA A 234 15.46 8.13 -16.13
CA ALA A 234 15.17 6.90 -15.43
C ALA A 234 16.46 6.06 -15.31
N PHE A 235 16.82 5.72 -14.10
CA PHE A 235 18.04 4.97 -13.78
C PHE A 235 17.65 3.62 -13.20
N ALA A 236 18.08 2.56 -13.88
CA ALA A 236 17.85 1.17 -13.44
C ALA A 236 19.05 0.65 -12.62
N THR A 237 18.76 -0.19 -11.64
CA THR A 237 19.81 -0.96 -10.97
C THR A 237 20.41 -1.96 -11.95
N ALA A 238 21.74 -2.02 -12.03
CA ALA A 238 22.44 -2.95 -12.91
C ALA A 238 22.10 -4.41 -12.58
N GLY A 239 21.85 -5.22 -13.60
CA GLY A 239 21.53 -6.64 -13.47
C GLY A 239 20.91 -7.21 -14.74
N ASP A 240 20.62 -8.50 -14.71
CA ASP A 240 19.91 -9.18 -15.81
C ASP A 240 18.54 -8.51 -16.04
N GLY A 241 18.26 -8.14 -17.28
CA GLY A 241 16.99 -7.49 -17.65
C GLY A 241 17.01 -5.97 -17.65
N THR A 242 18.12 -5.30 -17.32
CA THR A 242 18.24 -3.82 -17.33
C THR A 242 17.77 -3.22 -18.66
N ALA A 243 18.16 -3.78 -19.81
CA ALA A 243 17.74 -3.29 -21.10
C ALA A 243 16.23 -3.35 -21.32
N LYS A 244 15.59 -4.43 -20.89
CA LYS A 244 14.13 -4.60 -20.96
C LYS A 244 13.43 -3.59 -20.06
N LEU A 245 13.91 -3.45 -18.81
CA LEU A 245 13.37 -2.51 -17.83
C LEU A 245 13.44 -1.06 -18.33
N LEU A 246 14.59 -0.63 -18.89
CA LEU A 246 14.75 0.70 -19.49
C LEU A 246 13.85 0.90 -20.71
N LYS A 247 13.67 -0.14 -21.55
CA LYS A 247 12.77 -0.08 -22.71
C LYS A 247 11.32 0.15 -22.29
N ASP A 248 10.87 -0.56 -21.24
CA ASP A 248 9.51 -0.42 -20.76
C ASP A 248 9.31 0.91 -19.99
N ALA A 249 10.32 1.37 -19.26
CA ALA A 249 10.37 2.73 -18.71
C ALA A 249 10.26 3.80 -19.81
N GLY A 250 10.98 3.63 -20.92
CA GLY A 250 10.91 4.53 -22.05
C GLY A 250 9.53 4.59 -22.71
N LYS A 251 8.88 3.45 -22.89
CA LYS A 251 7.49 3.41 -23.40
C LYS A 251 6.52 4.16 -22.47
N LEU A 252 6.68 4.00 -21.16
CA LEU A 252 5.85 4.69 -20.18
C LEU A 252 6.12 6.20 -20.22
N CYS A 253 7.38 6.63 -20.20
CA CYS A 253 7.73 8.04 -20.31
C CYS A 253 7.18 8.67 -21.60
N ALA A 254 7.24 7.96 -22.73
CA ALA A 254 6.66 8.43 -23.99
C ALA A 254 5.12 8.60 -23.90
N LYS A 255 4.41 7.71 -23.20
CA LYS A 255 2.97 7.84 -22.94
C LYS A 255 2.64 9.04 -22.05
N LEU A 256 3.55 9.41 -21.15
CA LEU A 256 3.43 10.60 -20.31
C LEU A 256 3.78 11.91 -21.07
N GLY A 257 4.21 11.83 -22.33
CA GLY A 257 4.54 12.97 -23.16
C GLY A 257 6.04 13.18 -23.37
N PHE A 258 6.91 12.50 -22.64
CA PHE A 258 8.36 12.62 -22.70
C PHE A 258 8.94 11.72 -23.81
N LYS A 259 8.85 12.17 -25.06
CA LYS A 259 9.18 11.35 -26.25
C LYS A 259 10.65 11.39 -26.64
N LYS A 260 11.36 12.48 -26.32
CA LYS A 260 12.79 12.60 -26.60
C LYS A 260 13.59 11.89 -25.53
N GLN A 261 14.28 10.82 -25.91
CA GLN A 261 14.92 9.90 -24.95
C GLN A 261 16.26 9.41 -25.51
N GLU A 262 17.26 9.32 -24.64
CA GLU A 262 18.56 8.70 -24.92
C GLU A 262 18.79 7.52 -23.98
N MET A 263 18.82 6.30 -24.50
CA MET A 263 19.06 5.10 -23.70
C MET A 263 20.54 4.71 -23.71
N LYS A 264 21.11 4.51 -22.52
CA LYS A 264 22.47 4.03 -22.28
C LYS A 264 22.43 2.80 -21.37
N VAL A 265 22.29 1.63 -21.99
CA VAL A 265 22.10 0.36 -21.25
C VAL A 265 23.29 0.05 -20.35
N ASP A 266 24.52 0.29 -20.81
CA ASP A 266 25.75 0.03 -20.06
C ASP A 266 25.84 0.85 -18.74
N TYR A 267 25.16 1.97 -18.69
CA TYR A 267 25.06 2.84 -17.51
C TYR A 267 23.73 2.65 -16.74
N GLY A 268 22.87 1.75 -17.20
CA GLY A 268 21.54 1.57 -16.62
C GLY A 268 20.68 2.85 -16.69
N ALA A 269 20.85 3.67 -17.72
CA ALA A 269 20.26 5.00 -17.80
C ALA A 269 19.39 5.19 -19.05
N LEU A 270 18.24 5.82 -18.84
CA LEU A 270 17.39 6.39 -19.88
C LEU A 270 17.24 7.87 -19.61
N TYR A 271 17.97 8.71 -20.30
CA TYR A 271 17.87 10.17 -20.19
C TYR A 271 16.62 10.65 -20.92
N LEU A 272 15.98 11.64 -20.34
CA LEU A 272 14.77 12.27 -20.84
C LEU A 272 15.10 13.75 -21.15
N ASP A 273 14.91 14.16 -22.40
CA ASP A 273 15.04 15.57 -22.78
C ASP A 273 13.73 16.31 -22.54
N ASP A 274 13.80 17.61 -22.39
CA ASP A 274 12.66 18.53 -22.20
C ASP A 274 11.80 18.21 -20.94
N VAL A 275 12.43 17.66 -19.88
CA VAL A 275 11.77 17.39 -18.58
C VAL A 275 12.09 18.49 -17.59
N HIS A 276 11.06 19.09 -17.01
CA HIS A 276 11.23 20.04 -15.92
C HIS A 276 11.48 19.32 -14.59
N PRO A 277 12.33 19.83 -13.67
CA PRO A 277 12.56 19.22 -12.37
C PRO A 277 11.29 18.92 -11.56
N ALA A 278 10.23 19.70 -11.73
CA ALA A 278 8.93 19.46 -11.10
C ALA A 278 8.23 18.18 -11.59
N ASP A 279 8.58 17.65 -12.78
CA ASP A 279 7.99 16.43 -13.33
C ASP A 279 8.65 15.16 -12.80
N VAL A 280 9.82 15.27 -12.17
CA VAL A 280 10.61 14.12 -11.69
C VAL A 280 9.79 13.23 -10.76
N GLU A 281 9.09 13.80 -9.80
CA GLU A 281 8.28 13.07 -8.84
C GLU A 281 7.11 12.35 -9.52
N HIS A 282 6.47 12.99 -10.49
CA HIS A 282 5.39 12.40 -11.27
C HIS A 282 5.87 11.21 -12.11
N ILE A 283 7.00 11.38 -12.81
CA ILE A 283 7.61 10.31 -13.61
C ILE A 283 8.07 9.17 -12.69
N ASP A 284 8.69 9.48 -11.55
CA ASP A 284 9.17 8.47 -10.61
C ASP A 284 8.01 7.64 -10.05
N ALA A 285 6.90 8.26 -9.70
CA ALA A 285 5.69 7.57 -9.25
C ALA A 285 5.13 6.63 -10.35
N ALA A 286 5.11 7.08 -11.59
CA ALA A 286 4.66 6.26 -12.73
C ALA A 286 5.59 5.07 -12.98
N LEU A 287 6.92 5.23 -12.86
CA LEU A 287 7.89 4.16 -13.04
C LEU A 287 7.75 3.03 -12.01
N ALA A 288 7.11 3.27 -10.87
CA ALA A 288 6.80 2.19 -9.92
C ALA A 288 5.95 1.07 -10.53
N TYR A 289 5.10 1.38 -11.51
CA TYR A 289 4.30 0.37 -12.23
C TYR A 289 5.15 -0.49 -13.18
N VAL A 290 6.26 0.05 -13.70
CA VAL A 290 7.21 -0.72 -14.50
C VAL A 290 7.94 -1.72 -13.61
N ASP A 291 8.36 -1.30 -12.42
CA ASP A 291 9.02 -2.17 -11.44
C ASP A 291 8.13 -3.35 -11.02
N ALA A 292 6.85 -3.11 -10.78
CA ALA A 292 5.90 -4.14 -10.37
C ALA A 292 5.64 -5.20 -11.47
N SER A 293 5.96 -4.86 -12.73
CA SER A 293 5.81 -5.77 -13.90
C SER A 293 7.07 -6.64 -14.14
N HIS A 294 8.15 -6.41 -13.41
CA HIS A 294 9.47 -7.05 -13.54
C HIS A 294 10.00 -7.62 -12.24
#